data_de288d03e79bf8d7512a2da4a03231ad
#
_entry.id   de288d03e79bf8d7512a2da4a03231ad
#
_cell.length_a   1.000
_cell.length_b   1.000
_cell.length_c   1.000
_cell.angle_alpha   90.00
_cell.angle_beta   90.00
_cell.angle_gamma   90.00
#
_symmetry.space_group_name_H-M   'P 1'
#
loop_
_entity.id
_entity.type
_entity.pdbx_description
1 polymer ?
#
loop_
_entity_poly.entity_id
_entity_poly.type
_entity_poly.pdbx_seq_one_letter_code
_entity_poly.pdbx_strand_id
1 'polypeptide(L)' 'FKGVHLEPRNKYSKWRAGIYLNGIHVHIGSFRTKEEAAKAYNDTAIRHFGDFAVLNTL' A
#
# COMPACT_ATOMS: atom_id res chain seq x y z
N PHE A 1 6.54 -2.41 5.85
CA PHE A 1 6.33 -1.40 4.81
C PHE A 1 5.18 -0.47 5.18
N LYS A 2 5.34 0.79 4.87
CA LYS A 2 4.32 1.81 5.11
C LYS A 2 3.09 1.55 4.23
N GLY A 3 1.90 1.59 4.84
CA GLY A 3 0.64 1.40 4.12
C GLY A 3 0.34 -0.03 3.75
N VAL A 4 1.15 -0.98 4.22
CA VAL A 4 1.01 -2.41 3.90
C VAL A 4 0.65 -3.18 5.16
N HIS A 5 -0.41 -3.98 5.07
CA HIS A 5 -0.89 -4.78 6.19
C HIS A 5 -1.16 -6.21 5.76
N LEU A 6 -0.82 -7.17 6.62
CA LEU A 6 -1.20 -8.56 6.41
C LEU A 6 -2.66 -8.74 6.82
N GLU A 7 -3.44 -9.39 5.97
CA GLU A 7 -4.82 -9.73 6.28
C GLU A 7 -4.87 -11.08 6.98
N PRO A 8 -4.99 -11.12 8.34
CA PRO A 8 -4.89 -12.37 9.09
C PRO A 8 -6.08 -13.31 8.92
N ARG A 9 -7.21 -12.77 8.45
CA ARG A 9 -8.44 -13.57 8.29
C ARG A 9 -8.49 -14.31 6.96
N ASN A 10 -7.55 -14.02 6.07
CA ASN A 10 -7.55 -14.63 4.76
C ASN A 10 -6.75 -15.93 4.79
N LYS A 11 -7.39 -17.01 4.33
CA LYS A 11 -6.79 -18.34 4.25
C LYS A 11 -5.53 -18.38 3.39
N TYR A 12 -5.37 -17.40 2.50
CA TYR A 12 -4.26 -17.32 1.55
C TYR A 12 -3.24 -16.23 1.89
N SER A 13 -3.27 -15.70 3.10
CA SER A 13 -2.29 -14.71 3.58
C SER A 13 -2.06 -13.56 2.61
N LYS A 14 -3.12 -12.84 2.29
CA LYS A 14 -3.02 -11.68 1.39
C LYS A 14 -2.50 -10.44 2.10
N TRP A 15 -1.72 -9.67 1.38
CA TRP A 15 -1.23 -8.37 1.83
C TRP A 15 -2.10 -7.27 1.23
N ARG A 16 -2.50 -6.34 2.08
CA ARG A 16 -3.34 -5.21 1.67
C ARG A 16 -2.53 -3.93 1.65
N ALA A 17 -2.72 -3.13 0.61
CA ALA A 17 -2.14 -1.80 0.51
C ALA A 17 -3.25 -0.75 0.62
N GLY A 18 -2.97 0.31 1.37
CA GLY A 18 -3.88 1.43 1.52
C GLY A 18 -3.11 2.72 1.73
N ILE A 19 -3.74 3.84 1.44
CA ILE A 19 -3.12 5.15 1.54
C ILE A 19 -4.12 6.15 2.12
N TYR A 20 -3.63 7.15 2.86
CA TYR A 20 -4.45 8.26 3.34
C TYR A 20 -4.32 9.44 2.39
N LEU A 21 -5.46 9.91 1.89
CA LEU A 21 -5.55 11.08 1.03
C LEU A 21 -6.50 12.08 1.69
N ASN A 22 -5.97 13.25 2.09
CA ASN A 22 -6.77 14.27 2.77
C ASN A 22 -7.53 13.73 4.00
N GLY A 23 -6.88 12.86 4.77
CA GLY A 23 -7.48 12.27 5.97
C GLY A 23 -8.42 11.09 5.70
N ILE A 24 -8.62 10.73 4.43
CA ILE A 24 -9.49 9.61 4.05
C ILE A 24 -8.63 8.41 3.67
N HIS A 25 -8.91 7.25 4.28
CA HIS A 25 -8.21 6.02 3.95
C HIS A 25 -8.76 5.43 2.65
N VAL A 26 -7.88 5.22 1.69
CA VAL A 26 -8.23 4.64 0.38
C VAL A 26 -7.57 3.28 0.25
N HIS A 27 -8.36 2.25 -0.01
CA HIS A 27 -7.87 0.90 -0.24
C HIS A 27 -7.31 0.80 -1.67
N ILE A 28 -6.04 0.40 -1.79
CA ILE A 28 -5.38 0.27 -3.10
C ILE A 28 -5.66 -1.09 -3.71
N GLY A 29 -5.47 -2.16 -2.94
CA GLY A 29 -5.70 -3.51 -3.42
C GLY A 29 -5.13 -4.57 -2.48
N SER A 30 -5.25 -5.83 -2.90
CA SER A 30 -4.71 -6.97 -2.19
C SER A 30 -3.69 -7.67 -3.08
N PHE A 31 -2.61 -8.16 -2.46
CA PHE A 31 -1.46 -8.70 -3.18
C PHE A 31 -0.96 -9.96 -2.47
N ARG A 32 -0.22 -10.79 -3.20
CA ARG A 32 0.32 -12.05 -2.65
C ARG A 32 1.53 -11.82 -1.75
N THR A 33 2.32 -10.80 -2.03
CA THR A 33 3.53 -10.51 -1.26
C THR A 33 3.49 -9.08 -0.74
N LYS A 34 4.24 -8.85 0.36
CA LYS A 34 4.36 -7.51 0.92
C LYS A 34 5.08 -6.56 -0.03
N GLU A 35 6.01 -7.08 -0.82
CA GLU A 35 6.77 -6.29 -1.80
C GLU A 35 5.84 -5.77 -2.90
N GLU A 36 4.94 -6.61 -3.40
CA GLU A 36 3.95 -6.17 -4.39
C GLU A 36 3.03 -5.10 -3.82
N ALA A 37 2.58 -5.27 -2.57
CA ALA A 37 1.73 -4.29 -1.90
C ALA A 37 2.49 -2.98 -1.69
N ALA A 38 3.75 -3.04 -1.29
CA ALA A 38 4.59 -1.86 -1.09
C ALA A 38 4.84 -1.11 -2.41
N LYS A 39 5.04 -1.84 -3.50
CA LYS A 39 5.19 -1.24 -4.83
C LYS A 39 3.90 -0.52 -5.25
N ALA A 40 2.76 -1.13 -5.02
CA ALA A 40 1.47 -0.52 -5.33
C ALA A 40 1.25 0.75 -4.51
N TYR A 41 1.63 0.74 -3.23
CA TYR A 41 1.59 1.92 -2.38
C TYR A 41 2.48 3.03 -2.95
N ASN A 42 3.72 2.69 -3.32
CA ASN A 42 4.66 3.66 -3.88
C ASN A 42 4.12 4.30 -5.16
N ASP A 43 3.59 3.49 -6.08
CA ASP A 43 3.03 3.98 -7.33
C ASP A 43 1.85 4.93 -7.09
N THR A 44 0.97 4.59 -6.15
CA THR A 44 -0.17 5.42 -5.79
C THR A 44 0.30 6.72 -5.12
N ALA A 45 1.28 6.65 -4.23
CA ALA A 45 1.82 7.82 -3.56
C ALA A 45 2.45 8.79 -4.56
N ILE A 46 3.20 8.29 -5.53
CA ILE A 46 3.79 9.12 -6.58
C ILE A 46 2.71 9.81 -7.40
N ARG A 47 1.65 9.07 -7.74
CA ARG A 47 0.54 9.61 -8.53
C ARG A 47 -0.16 10.76 -7.83
N HIS A 48 -0.34 10.69 -6.51
CA HIS A 48 -1.09 11.68 -5.75
C HIS A 48 -0.23 12.77 -5.12
N PHE A 49 1.00 12.46 -4.73
CA PHE A 49 1.87 13.39 -4.00
C PHE A 49 3.08 13.86 -4.81
N GLY A 50 3.39 13.18 -5.92
CA GLY A 50 4.54 13.55 -6.76
C GLY A 50 5.84 13.55 -5.97
N ASP A 51 6.56 14.66 -6.03
CA ASP A 51 7.86 14.82 -5.37
C ASP A 51 7.77 14.79 -3.84
N PHE A 52 6.58 14.94 -3.29
CA PHE A 52 6.35 14.91 -1.84
C PHE A 52 6.01 13.51 -1.32
N ALA A 53 5.99 12.51 -2.19
CA ALA A 53 5.66 11.15 -1.80
C ALA A 53 6.74 10.56 -0.89
N VAL A 54 6.30 9.94 0.22
CA VAL A 54 7.20 9.17 1.09
C VAL A 54 7.04 7.71 0.70
N LEU A 55 8.11 7.15 0.14
CA LEU A 55 8.07 5.83 -0.48
C LEU A 55 8.69 4.76 0.41
N ASN A 56 8.22 3.52 0.24
CA ASN A 56 8.88 2.37 0.84
C ASN A 56 10.14 2.04 0.04
N THR A 57 11.19 1.65 0.75
CA THR A 57 12.39 1.10 0.13
C THR A 57 12.15 -0.39 -0.15
N LEU A 58 12.21 -0.75 -1.40
CA LEU A 58 11.95 -2.13 -1.85
C LEU A 58 13.23 -2.95 -1.95
#